data_619378c04ad51274202ebd7b09c3a56d
#
_entry.id   619378c04ad51274202ebd7b09c3a56d
#
_cell.length_a   1.000
_cell.length_b   1.000
_cell.length_c   1.000
_cell.angle_alpha   90.00
_cell.angle_beta   90.00
_cell.angle_gamma   90.00
#
_symmetry.space_group_name_H-M   'P 1'
#
loop_
_entity.id
_entity.type
_entity.pdbx_description
1 polymer ?
#
loop_
_entity_poly.entity_id
_entity_poly.type
_entity_poly.pdbx_seq_one_letter_code
_entity_poly.pdbx_strand_id
1 'polypeptide(L)'
;MAFELPPLPYAKDALAPHISANTLDFHYGKHHNAYVTNLNNLMADGDSRSLEEIMKDTAGDSSKAGVFNNAAQVWNHTFYWHSMKPGGGGKPSGAIAAKIDEDFGSYDKFVEEFKTAGATQFGSGWAWLVLDGGKLKVTK
;
A
#
# COMPACT_ATOMS: atom_id res chain seq x y z
N MET A 1 15.16 -10.86 13.54
CA MET A 1 15.60 -9.44 13.36
C MET A 1 14.35 -8.58 13.49
N ALA A 2 14.39 -7.46 14.24
CA ALA A 2 13.20 -6.59 14.35
C ALA A 2 13.02 -5.78 13.05
N PHE A 3 11.77 -5.60 12.64
CA PHE A 3 11.41 -4.70 11.54
C PHE A 3 11.55 -3.25 12.00
N GLU A 4 11.99 -2.39 11.09
CA GLU A 4 12.06 -0.96 11.31
C GLU A 4 11.03 -0.24 10.45
N LEU A 5 10.59 0.94 10.88
CA LEU A 5 9.73 1.80 10.06
C LEU A 5 10.53 2.28 8.84
N PRO A 6 10.19 1.88 7.61
CA PRO A 6 10.92 2.30 6.43
C PRO A 6 10.88 3.83 6.28
N PRO A 7 12.00 4.49 5.89
CA PRO A 7 12.02 5.93 5.73
C PRO A 7 11.09 6.39 4.60
N LEU A 8 10.50 7.57 4.77
CA LEU A 8 9.76 8.22 3.67
C LEU A 8 10.74 8.54 2.53
N PRO A 9 10.32 8.35 1.25
CA PRO A 9 11.17 8.68 0.10
C PRO A 9 11.27 10.20 -0.19
N TYR A 10 10.65 11.03 0.64
CA TYR A 10 10.63 12.50 0.53
C TYR A 10 10.47 13.15 1.91
N ALA A 11 10.71 14.45 1.99
CA ALA A 11 10.47 15.21 3.21
C ALA A 11 8.98 15.23 3.59
N LYS A 12 8.65 15.32 4.88
CA LYS A 12 7.26 15.26 5.37
C LYS A 12 6.34 16.35 4.79
N ASP A 13 6.88 17.50 4.42
CA ASP A 13 6.15 18.63 3.84
C ASP A 13 6.12 18.63 2.31
N ALA A 14 6.80 17.68 1.68
CA ALA A 14 7.00 17.67 0.22
C ALA A 14 5.72 17.40 -0.59
N LEU A 15 4.67 16.85 0.02
CA LEU A 15 3.39 16.59 -0.62
C LEU A 15 2.36 17.70 -0.39
N ALA A 16 2.73 18.78 0.33
CA ALA A 16 1.85 19.93 0.51
C ALA A 16 1.56 20.61 -0.85
N PRO A 17 0.37 21.22 -1.04
CA PRO A 17 -0.72 21.37 -0.08
C PRO A 17 -1.69 20.15 0.00
N HIS A 18 -1.45 19.10 -0.78
CA HIS A 18 -2.39 17.96 -0.90
C HIS A 18 -2.39 17.07 0.33
N ILE A 19 -1.21 16.76 0.86
CA ILE A 19 -1.01 16.02 2.11
C ILE A 19 -0.06 16.85 2.98
N SER A 20 -0.54 17.25 4.16
CA SER A 20 0.26 18.10 5.06
C SER A 20 1.31 17.28 5.83
N ALA A 21 2.36 17.95 6.31
CA ALA A 21 3.33 17.35 7.21
C ALA A 21 2.66 16.79 8.48
N ASN A 22 1.66 17.48 9.03
CA ASN A 22 0.89 17.00 10.17
C ASN A 22 0.14 15.69 9.86
N THR A 23 -0.42 15.54 8.66
CA THR A 23 -1.03 14.27 8.23
C THR A 23 -0.01 13.14 8.26
N LEU A 24 1.21 13.38 7.76
CA LEU A 24 2.28 12.38 7.77
C LEU A 24 2.81 12.09 9.17
N ASP A 25 2.83 13.07 10.10
CA ASP A 25 3.18 12.81 11.49
C ASP A 25 2.22 11.80 12.13
N PHE A 26 0.94 11.83 11.79
CA PHE A 26 -0.04 10.85 12.24
C PHE A 26 -0.03 9.57 11.41
N HIS A 27 -0.18 9.67 10.09
CA HIS A 27 -0.39 8.49 9.24
C HIS A 27 0.88 7.65 9.08
N TYR A 28 2.04 8.29 8.93
CA TYR A 28 3.33 7.60 8.88
C TYR A 28 3.90 7.40 10.29
N GLY A 29 4.08 8.49 11.05
CA GLY A 29 4.84 8.47 12.30
C GLY A 29 4.15 7.73 13.45
N LYS A 30 2.80 7.68 13.47
CA LYS A 30 2.02 6.97 14.48
C LYS A 30 1.36 5.72 13.92
N HIS A 31 0.53 5.85 12.89
CA HIS A 31 -0.31 4.75 12.40
C HIS A 31 0.52 3.65 11.73
N HIS A 32 1.35 3.99 10.74
CA HIS A 32 2.24 3.03 10.11
C HIS A 32 3.23 2.42 11.12
N ASN A 33 3.81 3.26 11.98
CA ASN A 33 4.74 2.80 13.01
C ASN A 33 4.09 1.85 14.02
N ALA A 34 2.80 2.01 14.32
CA ALA A 34 2.08 1.09 15.20
C ALA A 34 2.01 -0.33 14.62
N TYR A 35 1.82 -0.47 13.30
CA TYR A 35 1.86 -1.79 12.66
C TYR A 35 3.24 -2.43 12.75
N VAL A 36 4.32 -1.66 12.59
CA VAL A 36 5.71 -2.16 12.76
C VAL A 36 5.93 -2.65 14.20
N THR A 37 5.54 -1.84 15.18
CA THR A 37 5.66 -2.20 16.59
C THR A 37 4.85 -3.44 16.95
N ASN A 38 3.59 -3.51 16.50
CA ASN A 38 2.72 -4.65 16.74
C ASN A 38 3.22 -5.92 16.07
N LEU A 39 3.72 -5.82 14.84
CA LEU A 39 4.34 -6.96 14.15
C LEU A 39 5.52 -7.50 14.95
N ASN A 40 6.45 -6.63 15.37
CA ASN A 40 7.60 -7.03 16.18
C ASN A 40 7.20 -7.71 17.50
N ASN A 41 6.14 -7.25 18.14
CA ASN A 41 5.63 -7.87 19.37
C ASN A 41 5.01 -9.27 19.14
N LEU A 42 4.55 -9.55 17.93
CA LEU A 42 3.93 -10.83 17.56
C LEU A 42 4.93 -11.83 16.98
N MET A 43 6.11 -11.36 16.55
CA MET A 43 7.13 -12.21 15.97
C MET A 43 8.02 -12.85 17.03
N ALA A 44 8.46 -14.08 16.78
CA ALA A 44 9.42 -14.74 17.65
C ALA A 44 10.82 -14.11 17.51
N ASP A 45 11.57 -14.10 18.60
CA ASP A 45 12.97 -13.68 18.57
C ASP A 45 13.77 -14.53 17.57
N GLY A 46 14.58 -13.86 16.75
CA GLY A 46 15.43 -14.50 15.76
C GLY A 46 14.76 -14.85 14.43
N ASP A 47 13.49 -14.53 14.22
CA ASP A 47 12.85 -14.67 12.91
C ASP A 47 13.53 -13.73 11.90
N SER A 48 13.97 -14.29 10.77
CA SER A 48 14.70 -13.56 9.72
C SER A 48 13.94 -13.45 8.40
N ARG A 49 12.67 -13.89 8.37
CA ARG A 49 11.83 -13.82 7.16
C ARG A 49 11.54 -12.35 6.78
N SER A 50 11.44 -12.11 5.48
CA SER A 50 10.92 -10.85 4.93
C SER A 50 9.42 -10.66 5.19
N LEU A 51 8.90 -9.43 5.03
CA LEU A 51 7.46 -9.17 5.12
C LEU A 51 6.65 -10.02 4.15
N GLU A 52 7.15 -10.18 2.91
CA GLU A 52 6.50 -10.96 1.87
C GLU A 52 6.44 -12.46 2.21
N GLU A 53 7.50 -13.01 2.80
CA GLU A 53 7.52 -14.39 3.28
C GLU A 53 6.52 -14.58 4.41
N ILE A 54 6.51 -13.68 5.40
CA ILE A 54 5.56 -13.72 6.51
C ILE A 54 4.11 -13.65 6.01
N MET A 55 3.81 -12.71 5.10
CA MET A 55 2.47 -12.60 4.52
C MET A 55 2.05 -13.88 3.79
N LYS A 56 2.93 -14.47 2.98
CA LYS A 56 2.64 -15.72 2.26
C LYS A 56 2.42 -16.89 3.20
N ASP A 57 3.24 -17.01 4.23
CA ASP A 57 3.19 -18.11 5.20
C ASP A 57 1.98 -18.02 6.15
N THR A 58 1.41 -16.82 6.32
CA THR A 58 0.31 -16.57 7.25
C THR A 58 -1.03 -16.28 6.57
N ALA A 59 -1.03 -16.11 5.25
CA ALA A 59 -2.24 -15.86 4.48
C ALA A 59 -3.26 -17.01 4.62
N GLY A 60 -4.50 -16.67 4.99
CA GLY A 60 -5.59 -17.64 5.14
C GLY A 60 -5.56 -18.47 6.44
N ASP A 61 -4.52 -18.34 7.26
CA ASP A 61 -4.47 -18.96 8.59
C ASP A 61 -5.07 -18.02 9.63
N SER A 62 -6.30 -18.32 10.07
CA SER A 62 -7.01 -17.51 11.05
C SER A 62 -6.30 -17.41 12.41
N SER A 63 -5.51 -18.43 12.78
CA SER A 63 -4.72 -18.41 14.01
C SER A 63 -3.55 -17.42 13.97
N LYS A 64 -3.13 -17.01 12.76
CA LYS A 64 -2.05 -16.08 12.49
C LYS A 64 -2.54 -14.72 11.94
N ALA A 65 -3.85 -14.47 12.00
CA ALA A 65 -4.43 -13.25 11.44
C ALA A 65 -3.78 -11.96 11.97
N GLY A 66 -3.39 -11.94 13.25
CA GLY A 66 -2.69 -10.79 13.84
C GLY A 66 -1.34 -10.52 13.15
N VAL A 67 -0.54 -11.56 12.93
CA VAL A 67 0.74 -11.44 12.23
C VAL A 67 0.52 -11.02 10.78
N PHE A 68 -0.37 -11.71 10.06
CA PHE A 68 -0.71 -11.38 8.68
C PHE A 68 -1.15 -9.92 8.53
N ASN A 69 -2.11 -9.47 9.33
CA ASN A 69 -2.66 -8.12 9.21
C ASN A 69 -1.60 -7.04 9.47
N ASN A 70 -0.75 -7.21 10.48
CA ASN A 70 0.28 -6.21 10.77
C ASN A 70 1.38 -6.22 9.69
N ALA A 71 1.85 -7.39 9.23
CA ALA A 71 2.82 -7.49 8.15
C ALA A 71 2.28 -6.89 6.84
N ALA A 72 1.06 -7.23 6.46
CA ALA A 72 0.40 -6.68 5.27
C ALA A 72 0.23 -5.16 5.37
N GLN A 73 -0.13 -4.62 6.53
CA GLN A 73 -0.26 -3.17 6.69
C GLN A 73 1.08 -2.43 6.69
N VAL A 74 2.16 -3.01 7.20
CA VAL A 74 3.50 -2.45 7.03
C VAL A 74 3.86 -2.37 5.55
N TRP A 75 3.61 -3.45 4.80
CA TRP A 75 3.87 -3.51 3.37
C TRP A 75 3.00 -2.52 2.58
N ASN A 76 1.69 -2.50 2.84
CA ASN A 76 0.73 -1.63 2.17
C ASN A 76 1.09 -0.15 2.33
N HIS A 77 1.42 0.29 3.55
CA HIS A 77 1.78 1.67 3.83
C HIS A 77 3.13 2.05 3.18
N THR A 78 4.11 1.15 3.20
CA THR A 78 5.38 1.37 2.51
C THR A 78 5.14 1.58 1.02
N PHE A 79 4.38 0.69 0.38
CA PHE A 79 4.02 0.82 -1.03
C PHE A 79 3.28 2.13 -1.32
N TYR A 80 2.35 2.52 -0.45
CA TYR A 80 1.58 3.76 -0.58
C TYR A 80 2.49 5.00 -0.58
N TRP A 81 3.45 5.09 0.34
CA TRP A 81 4.40 6.21 0.35
C TRP A 81 5.22 6.28 -0.93
N HIS A 82 5.67 5.15 -1.45
CA HIS A 82 6.43 5.08 -2.70
C HIS A 82 5.58 5.31 -3.95
N SER A 83 4.26 5.21 -3.88
CA SER A 83 3.36 5.49 -5.00
C SER A 83 3.15 6.99 -5.26
N MET A 84 3.61 7.85 -4.37
CA MET A 84 3.50 9.31 -4.45
C MET A 84 4.86 9.98 -4.55
N LYS A 85 4.90 11.17 -5.14
CA LYS A 85 6.10 12.01 -5.18
C LYS A 85 5.71 13.49 -5.28
N PRO A 86 6.58 14.41 -4.85
CA PRO A 86 6.40 15.84 -5.09
C PRO A 86 6.24 16.12 -6.59
N GLY A 87 5.26 16.94 -6.97
CA GLY A 87 4.96 17.26 -8.36
C GLY A 87 4.53 16.06 -9.22
N GLY A 88 4.11 14.97 -8.58
CA GLY A 88 3.60 13.77 -9.26
C GLY A 88 2.18 13.95 -9.81
N GLY A 89 1.63 12.88 -10.34
CA GLY A 89 0.30 12.85 -10.93
C GLY A 89 0.33 12.97 -12.45
N GLY A 90 -0.85 13.25 -13.04
CA GLY A 90 -1.03 13.24 -14.49
C GLY A 90 -1.37 11.86 -15.04
N LYS A 91 -1.48 11.78 -16.37
CA LYS A 91 -1.75 10.51 -17.05
C LYS A 91 -0.47 9.66 -17.13
N PRO A 92 -0.58 8.35 -17.01
CA PRO A 92 0.53 7.43 -17.23
C PRO A 92 1.02 7.48 -18.68
N SER A 93 2.22 7.00 -18.93
CA SER A 93 2.82 6.90 -20.27
C SER A 93 3.46 5.52 -20.47
N GLY A 94 3.88 5.24 -21.69
CA GLY A 94 4.58 4.00 -22.03
C GLY A 94 3.71 2.74 -21.89
N ALA A 95 4.32 1.62 -21.51
CA ALA A 95 3.68 0.31 -21.48
C ALA A 95 2.46 0.24 -20.57
N ILE A 96 2.50 0.93 -19.40
CA ILE A 96 1.36 0.91 -18.48
C ILE A 96 0.16 1.67 -19.05
N ALA A 97 0.36 2.77 -19.76
CA ALA A 97 -0.72 3.49 -20.42
C ALA A 97 -1.40 2.64 -21.48
N ALA A 98 -0.60 2.00 -22.34
CA ALA A 98 -1.10 1.08 -23.37
C ALA A 98 -1.90 -0.10 -22.76
N LYS A 99 -1.39 -0.65 -21.65
CA LYS A 99 -2.06 -1.77 -20.97
C LYS A 99 -3.36 -1.35 -20.29
N ILE A 100 -3.42 -0.14 -19.75
CA ILE A 100 -4.66 0.44 -19.21
C ILE A 100 -5.71 0.61 -20.33
N ASP A 101 -5.31 1.13 -21.49
CA ASP A 101 -6.22 1.29 -22.63
C ASP A 101 -6.70 -0.07 -23.17
N GLU A 102 -5.83 -1.07 -23.20
CA GLU A 102 -6.17 -2.44 -23.59
C GLU A 102 -7.18 -3.08 -22.64
N ASP A 103 -6.94 -3.01 -21.34
CA ASP A 103 -7.70 -3.81 -20.35
C ASP A 103 -8.97 -3.09 -19.86
N PHE A 104 -8.97 -1.75 -19.80
CA PHE A 104 -10.12 -0.94 -19.35
C PHE A 104 -10.83 -0.21 -20.51
N GLY A 105 -10.22 -0.17 -21.69
CA GLY A 105 -10.73 0.53 -22.85
C GLY A 105 -10.39 2.03 -22.90
N SER A 106 -10.03 2.65 -21.77
CA SER A 106 -9.46 4.00 -21.70
C SER A 106 -8.93 4.29 -20.28
N TYR A 107 -8.04 5.28 -20.20
CA TYR A 107 -7.59 5.80 -18.91
C TYR A 107 -8.74 6.33 -18.03
N ASP A 108 -9.71 7.01 -18.63
CA ASP A 108 -10.82 7.60 -17.88
C ASP A 108 -11.72 6.52 -17.25
N LYS A 109 -11.97 5.41 -17.95
CA LYS A 109 -12.67 4.26 -17.39
C LYS A 109 -11.92 3.60 -16.24
N PHE A 110 -10.61 3.43 -16.39
CA PHE A 110 -9.77 2.97 -15.28
C PHE A 110 -9.90 3.87 -14.05
N VAL A 111 -9.80 5.19 -14.23
CA VAL A 111 -9.91 6.17 -13.13
C VAL A 111 -11.27 6.10 -12.45
N GLU A 112 -12.36 5.96 -13.22
CA GLU A 112 -13.71 5.79 -12.70
C GLU A 112 -13.83 4.52 -11.85
N GLU A 113 -13.36 3.39 -12.35
CA GLU A 113 -13.38 2.11 -11.66
C GLU A 113 -12.53 2.15 -10.38
N PHE A 114 -11.32 2.69 -10.46
CA PHE A 114 -10.42 2.83 -9.31
C PHE A 114 -11.00 3.74 -8.21
N LYS A 115 -11.57 4.88 -8.59
CA LYS A 115 -12.24 5.79 -7.64
C LYS A 115 -13.46 5.14 -7.01
N THR A 116 -14.26 4.41 -7.80
CA THR A 116 -15.42 3.68 -7.31
C THR A 116 -15.01 2.61 -6.31
N ALA A 117 -13.96 1.86 -6.60
CA ALA A 117 -13.42 0.86 -5.66
C ALA A 117 -13.02 1.50 -4.32
N GLY A 118 -12.30 2.61 -4.35
CA GLY A 118 -11.92 3.34 -3.14
C GLY A 118 -13.11 3.91 -2.37
N ALA A 119 -14.06 4.55 -3.07
CA ALA A 119 -15.23 5.18 -2.46
C ALA A 119 -16.24 4.17 -1.85
N THR A 120 -16.32 2.98 -2.43
CA THR A 120 -17.22 1.91 -1.97
C THR A 120 -16.57 0.89 -1.04
N GLN A 121 -15.28 1.06 -0.70
CA GLN A 121 -14.65 0.24 0.31
C GLN A 121 -15.27 0.55 1.67
N PHE A 122 -15.91 -0.45 2.29
CA PHE A 122 -16.54 -0.28 3.60
C PHE A 122 -15.48 -0.22 4.70
N GLY A 123 -15.54 0.81 5.53
CA GLY A 123 -14.55 1.06 6.59
C GLY A 123 -13.22 1.58 6.04
N SER A 124 -12.13 1.29 6.73
CA SER A 124 -10.76 1.53 6.22
C SER A 124 -10.36 0.43 5.24
N GLY A 125 -9.58 0.77 4.24
CA GLY A 125 -9.09 -0.20 3.26
C GLY A 125 -8.31 0.46 2.13
N TRP A 126 -8.09 -0.31 1.08
CA TRP A 126 -7.24 0.05 -0.05
C TRP A 126 -7.95 -0.22 -1.36
N ALA A 127 -7.67 0.59 -2.36
CA ALA A 127 -7.96 0.27 -3.75
C ALA A 127 -6.64 0.04 -4.49
N TRP A 128 -6.59 -1.00 -5.31
CA TRP A 128 -5.37 -1.45 -5.99
C TRP A 128 -5.58 -1.56 -7.49
N LEU A 129 -4.57 -1.18 -8.26
CA LEU A 129 -4.39 -1.64 -9.62
C LEU A 129 -3.42 -2.83 -9.57
N VAL A 130 -3.88 -4.00 -9.97
CA VAL A 130 -3.09 -5.24 -9.94
C VAL A 130 -2.96 -5.85 -11.33
N LEU A 131 -1.85 -6.56 -11.57
CA LEU A 131 -1.68 -7.40 -12.74
C LEU A 131 -1.97 -8.85 -12.34
N ASP A 132 -3.07 -9.40 -12.86
CA ASP A 132 -3.51 -10.76 -12.55
C ASP A 132 -3.73 -11.54 -13.85
N GLY A 133 -2.98 -12.63 -14.04
CA GLY A 133 -3.04 -13.45 -15.24
C GLY A 133 -2.76 -12.68 -16.53
N GLY A 134 -1.90 -11.65 -16.49
CA GLY A 134 -1.56 -10.82 -17.64
C GLY A 134 -2.56 -9.70 -17.94
N LYS A 135 -3.59 -9.52 -17.11
CA LYS A 135 -4.58 -8.43 -17.20
C LYS A 135 -4.51 -7.50 -16.01
N LEU A 136 -4.63 -6.21 -16.26
CA LEU A 136 -4.82 -5.21 -15.21
C LEU A 136 -6.26 -5.29 -14.68
N LYS A 137 -6.39 -5.24 -13.36
CA LYS A 137 -7.67 -5.24 -12.65
C LYS A 137 -7.64 -4.24 -11.50
N VAL A 138 -8.78 -3.68 -11.18
CA VAL A 138 -8.98 -2.92 -9.94
C VAL A 138 -9.53 -3.87 -8.88
N THR A 139 -8.93 -3.84 -7.69
CA THR A 139 -9.38 -4.60 -6.51
C THR A 139 -9.48 -3.69 -5.29
N LYS A 140 -10.16 -4.15 -4.26
CA LYS A 140 -10.28 -3.44 -2.99
C LYS A 140 -10.37 -4.40 -1.81
#